data_0af34feb4cb021209aba8aa4a604f216
#
_entry.id   0af34feb4cb021209aba8aa4a604f216
#
_cell.length_a   1.000
_cell.length_b   1.000
_cell.length_c   1.000
_cell.angle_alpha   90.00
_cell.angle_beta   90.00
_cell.angle_gamma   90.00
#
_symmetry.space_group_name_H-M   'P 1'
#
loop_
_entity.id
_entity.type
_entity.pdbx_description
1 polymer ?
#
loop_
_entity_poly.entity_id
_entity_poly.type
_entity_poly.pdbx_seq_one_letter_code
_entity_poly.pdbx_strand_id
1 'polypeptide(L)'
;MSNKVNVLIAYNDDVSESSRQFFDDCATDIRNFCLEKGIEYQIITPPQLVEQNLMESVLNSQICYIASHGRPDGIENENKNDIISTKTTNYNLNGKALFAVSCYCAQTLKDELMRIGLKLFVGYKSKYTEFPGYDEFLTTANSGIKIFIEGASVSEMRVTMYKSYDECYDLLDSKSSIAADALLDNREGLIIEGFDQLHLSDL
;
A
#
# COMPACT_ATOMS: atom_id res chain seq x y z
N MET A 1 14.27 13.60 -21.20
CA MET A 1 13.65 12.27 -21.27
C MET A 1 12.60 12.24 -20.17
N SER A 2 11.32 12.04 -20.51
CA SER A 2 10.30 11.88 -19.47
C SER A 2 10.65 10.61 -18.69
N ASN A 3 10.94 10.72 -17.39
CA ASN A 3 11.08 9.54 -16.52
C ASN A 3 9.72 8.85 -16.55
N LYS A 4 9.68 7.67 -17.17
CA LYS A 4 8.47 6.87 -17.23
C LYS A 4 8.19 6.32 -15.85
N VAL A 5 7.03 6.64 -15.29
CA VAL A 5 6.61 6.12 -13.98
C VAL A 5 6.50 4.60 -14.07
N ASN A 6 7.08 3.92 -13.10
CA ASN A 6 6.98 2.48 -12.98
C ASN A 6 6.52 2.09 -11.57
N VAL A 7 5.49 1.26 -11.49
CA VAL A 7 4.88 0.79 -10.24
C VAL A 7 5.18 -0.70 -10.06
N LEU A 8 5.80 -1.06 -8.93
CA LEU A 8 5.87 -2.44 -8.49
C LEU A 8 4.61 -2.78 -7.68
N ILE A 9 3.87 -3.80 -8.10
CA ILE A 9 2.68 -4.32 -7.42
C ILE A 9 3.03 -5.70 -6.88
N ALA A 10 3.16 -5.82 -5.57
CA ALA A 10 3.47 -7.06 -4.87
C ALA A 10 2.29 -7.46 -3.99
N TYR A 11 1.78 -8.68 -4.11
CA TYR A 11 0.64 -9.10 -3.30
C TYR A 11 0.59 -10.60 -3.05
N ASN A 12 -0.06 -10.99 -1.94
CA ASN A 12 -0.18 -12.36 -1.51
C ASN A 12 -1.52 -12.95 -1.98
N ASP A 13 -1.49 -13.68 -3.09
CA ASP A 13 -2.65 -14.37 -3.65
C ASP A 13 -2.67 -15.89 -3.38
N ASP A 14 -1.90 -16.35 -2.39
CA ASP A 14 -1.86 -17.78 -2.05
C ASP A 14 -3.23 -18.29 -1.60
N VAL A 15 -3.61 -19.46 -2.11
CA VAL A 15 -4.95 -20.06 -1.89
C VAL A 15 -5.22 -20.43 -0.44
N SER A 16 -4.21 -20.55 0.39
CA SER A 16 -4.35 -20.83 1.83
C SER A 16 -4.67 -19.58 2.67
N GLU A 17 -4.55 -18.37 2.08
CA GLU A 17 -4.71 -17.12 2.80
C GLU A 17 -6.16 -16.67 2.87
N SER A 18 -6.63 -16.33 4.08
CA SER A 18 -7.99 -15.87 4.31
C SER A 18 -8.32 -14.54 3.66
N SER A 19 -7.35 -13.63 3.57
CA SER A 19 -7.48 -12.31 2.94
C SER A 19 -7.04 -12.29 1.47
N ARG A 20 -6.82 -13.47 0.86
CA ARG A 20 -6.36 -13.61 -0.53
C ARG A 20 -7.16 -12.76 -1.50
N GLN A 21 -8.49 -12.88 -1.45
CA GLN A 21 -9.37 -12.19 -2.39
C GLN A 21 -9.22 -10.68 -2.25
N PHE A 22 -9.15 -10.16 -1.05
CA PHE A 22 -8.97 -8.73 -0.80
C PHE A 22 -7.61 -8.22 -1.32
N PHE A 23 -6.52 -8.96 -1.11
CA PHE A 23 -5.21 -8.57 -1.62
C PHE A 23 -5.18 -8.60 -3.16
N ASP A 24 -5.80 -9.61 -3.79
CA ASP A 24 -5.93 -9.70 -5.24
C ASP A 24 -6.80 -8.57 -5.81
N ASP A 25 -7.93 -8.26 -5.19
CA ASP A 25 -8.82 -7.17 -5.59
C ASP A 25 -8.08 -5.81 -5.49
N CYS A 26 -7.36 -5.56 -4.39
CA CYS A 26 -6.53 -4.38 -4.21
C CYS A 26 -5.47 -4.22 -5.31
N ALA A 27 -4.73 -5.29 -5.59
CA ALA A 27 -3.68 -5.29 -6.61
C ALA A 27 -4.26 -5.16 -8.03
N THR A 28 -5.38 -5.84 -8.29
CA THR A 28 -6.09 -5.77 -9.58
C THR A 28 -6.60 -4.37 -9.87
N ASP A 29 -7.13 -3.66 -8.88
CA ASP A 29 -7.60 -2.28 -9.01
C ASP A 29 -6.45 -1.33 -9.37
N ILE A 30 -5.29 -1.45 -8.71
CA ILE A 30 -4.09 -0.66 -9.05
C ILE A 30 -3.54 -1.02 -10.43
N ARG A 31 -3.50 -2.30 -10.78
CA ARG A 31 -3.10 -2.76 -12.13
C ARG A 31 -3.99 -2.14 -13.21
N ASN A 32 -5.30 -2.19 -13.03
CA ASN A 32 -6.26 -1.64 -13.98
C ASN A 32 -6.11 -0.12 -14.11
N PHE A 33 -5.88 0.58 -13.02
CA PHE A 33 -5.58 2.01 -13.01
C PHE A 33 -4.29 2.31 -13.80
N CYS A 34 -3.22 1.54 -13.59
CA CYS A 34 -1.97 1.69 -14.35
C CYS A 34 -2.19 1.48 -15.85
N LEU A 35 -2.96 0.46 -16.24
CA LEU A 35 -3.32 0.20 -17.64
C LEU A 35 -4.10 1.36 -18.26
N GLU A 36 -5.11 1.87 -17.57
CA GLU A 36 -5.93 3.00 -18.03
C GLU A 36 -5.09 4.26 -18.25
N LYS A 37 -4.14 4.53 -17.35
CA LYS A 37 -3.26 5.71 -17.42
C LYS A 37 -2.00 5.51 -18.27
N GLY A 38 -1.78 4.33 -18.85
CA GLY A 38 -0.58 4.02 -19.63
C GLY A 38 0.72 4.02 -18.81
N ILE A 39 0.63 3.65 -17.53
CA ILE A 39 1.75 3.57 -16.58
C ILE A 39 2.36 2.18 -16.66
N GLU A 40 3.69 2.10 -16.67
CA GLU A 40 4.38 0.82 -16.60
C GLU A 40 4.27 0.21 -15.19
N TYR A 41 4.06 -1.10 -15.13
CA TYR A 41 4.03 -1.82 -13.86
C TYR A 41 4.66 -3.20 -13.97
N GLN A 42 5.11 -3.72 -12.84
CA GLN A 42 5.56 -5.09 -12.66
C GLN A 42 4.74 -5.73 -11.53
N ILE A 43 4.45 -7.02 -11.66
CA ILE A 43 3.71 -7.79 -10.65
C ILE A 43 4.61 -8.85 -10.04
N ILE A 44 4.54 -9.02 -8.71
CA ILE A 44 5.16 -10.11 -7.97
C ILE A 44 4.13 -10.74 -7.03
N THR A 45 3.94 -12.06 -7.17
CA THR A 45 3.05 -12.88 -6.33
C THR A 45 3.77 -14.16 -5.90
N PRO A 46 3.22 -14.92 -4.94
CA PRO A 46 3.71 -16.26 -4.64
C PRO A 46 3.85 -17.16 -5.89
N PRO A 47 4.89 -17.99 -5.99
CA PRO A 47 5.98 -18.18 -5.02
C PRO A 47 7.15 -17.20 -5.17
N GLN A 48 7.06 -16.22 -6.08
CA GLN A 48 8.10 -15.22 -6.32
C GLN A 48 8.08 -14.06 -5.30
N LEU A 49 7.09 -14.00 -4.42
CA LEU A 49 6.97 -12.98 -3.38
C LEU A 49 7.96 -13.24 -2.24
N VAL A 50 9.24 -12.98 -2.51
CA VAL A 50 10.36 -13.13 -1.58
C VAL A 50 11.21 -11.86 -1.56
N GLU A 51 11.94 -11.62 -0.46
CA GLU A 51 12.77 -10.43 -0.25
C GLU A 51 13.66 -10.11 -1.44
N GLN A 52 14.42 -11.11 -1.93
CA GLN A 52 15.36 -10.91 -3.02
C GLN A 52 14.67 -10.37 -4.28
N ASN A 53 13.60 -11.02 -4.74
CA ASN A 53 12.90 -10.63 -5.96
C ASN A 53 12.25 -9.26 -5.83
N LEU A 54 11.70 -8.97 -4.64
CA LEU A 54 11.10 -7.68 -4.34
C LEU A 54 12.16 -6.57 -4.43
N MET A 55 13.32 -6.74 -3.78
CA MET A 55 14.39 -5.76 -3.76
C MET A 55 15.03 -5.54 -5.14
N GLU A 56 15.15 -6.59 -5.96
CA GLU A 56 15.61 -6.47 -7.34
C GLU A 56 14.63 -5.67 -8.21
N SER A 57 13.33 -5.92 -8.05
CA SER A 57 12.27 -5.24 -8.81
C SER A 57 12.07 -3.79 -8.40
N VAL A 58 12.22 -3.48 -7.12
CA VAL A 58 12.15 -2.11 -6.59
C VAL A 58 13.17 -1.19 -7.25
N LEU A 59 14.34 -1.68 -7.67
CA LEU A 59 15.36 -0.85 -8.32
C LEU A 59 14.83 -0.08 -9.54
N ASN A 60 13.91 -0.68 -10.28
CA ASN A 60 13.35 -0.11 -11.51
C ASN A 60 12.01 0.62 -11.31
N SER A 61 11.56 0.79 -10.06
CA SER A 61 10.25 1.36 -9.73
C SER A 61 10.41 2.63 -8.91
N GLN A 62 9.52 3.60 -9.07
CA GLN A 62 9.38 4.76 -8.18
C GLN A 62 8.46 4.45 -7.01
N ILE A 63 7.43 3.65 -7.26
CA ILE A 63 6.41 3.27 -6.28
C ILE A 63 6.45 1.77 -6.08
N CYS A 64 6.44 1.36 -4.80
CA CYS A 64 6.20 0.00 -4.38
C CYS A 64 4.82 -0.07 -3.71
N TYR A 65 3.90 -0.83 -4.28
CA TYR A 65 2.61 -1.15 -3.70
C TYR A 65 2.63 -2.58 -3.18
N ILE A 66 2.24 -2.79 -1.92
CA ILE A 66 2.23 -4.12 -1.31
C ILE A 66 0.88 -4.37 -0.64
N ALA A 67 0.23 -5.50 -0.98
CA ALA A 67 -0.94 -6.02 -0.28
C ALA A 67 -0.63 -7.42 0.26
N SER A 68 -0.35 -7.52 1.55
CA SER A 68 0.06 -8.77 2.22
C SER A 68 -0.09 -8.67 3.73
N HIS A 69 0.17 -9.78 4.43
CA HIS A 69 0.22 -9.77 5.89
C HIS A 69 1.35 -8.91 6.42
N GLY A 70 1.07 -8.24 7.52
CA GLY A 70 2.04 -7.36 8.18
C GLY A 70 2.09 -7.56 9.68
N ARG A 71 3.20 -7.13 10.24
CA ARG A 71 3.49 -7.08 11.66
C ARG A 71 4.27 -5.79 11.99
N PRO A 72 4.50 -5.45 13.27
CA PRO A 72 5.13 -4.19 13.65
C PRO A 72 6.46 -3.89 12.99
N ASP A 73 7.28 -4.89 12.72
CA ASP A 73 8.64 -4.79 12.21
C ASP A 73 8.83 -5.37 10.80
N GLY A 74 7.74 -5.76 10.09
CA GLY A 74 7.87 -6.35 8.77
C GLY A 74 6.55 -6.60 8.03
N ILE A 75 6.70 -6.97 6.75
CA ILE A 75 5.66 -7.47 5.86
C ILE A 75 6.09 -8.87 5.42
N GLU A 76 5.16 -9.82 5.39
CA GLU A 76 5.41 -11.24 5.22
C GLU A 76 4.74 -11.78 3.96
N ASN A 77 5.32 -12.84 3.38
CA ASN A 77 4.69 -13.64 2.33
C ASN A 77 3.78 -14.75 2.91
N GLU A 78 3.26 -15.61 2.05
CA GLU A 78 2.40 -16.76 2.38
C GLU A 78 3.04 -17.77 3.36
N ASN A 79 4.37 -17.86 3.36
CA ASN A 79 5.13 -18.76 4.25
C ASN A 79 5.58 -18.05 5.53
N LYS A 80 5.08 -16.84 5.82
CA LYS A 80 5.47 -15.99 6.96
C LYS A 80 6.97 -15.63 6.96
N ASN A 81 7.57 -15.61 5.78
CA ASN A 81 8.92 -15.10 5.60
C ASN A 81 8.86 -13.60 5.29
N ASP A 82 9.81 -12.86 5.83
CA ASP A 82 9.93 -11.42 5.56
C ASP A 82 10.15 -11.15 4.06
N ILE A 83 9.36 -10.25 3.50
CA ILE A 83 9.62 -9.65 2.20
C ILE A 83 10.20 -8.24 2.36
N ILE A 84 9.84 -7.55 3.43
CA ILE A 84 10.45 -6.31 3.93
C ILE A 84 10.43 -6.39 5.47
N SER A 85 11.54 -6.10 6.13
CA SER A 85 11.55 -6.00 7.60
C SER A 85 12.66 -5.08 8.10
N THR A 86 12.64 -4.74 9.39
CA THR A 86 13.72 -4.00 10.02
C THR A 86 15.04 -4.77 10.06
N LYS A 87 15.02 -6.06 9.72
CA LYS A 87 16.21 -6.95 9.72
C LYS A 87 16.76 -7.17 8.32
N THR A 88 16.00 -6.81 7.28
CA THR A 88 16.39 -7.01 5.89
C THR A 88 17.14 -5.78 5.37
N THR A 89 17.92 -5.98 4.30
CA THR A 89 18.69 -4.89 3.70
C THR A 89 17.83 -4.14 2.67
N ASN A 90 17.04 -3.18 3.14
CA ASN A 90 16.04 -2.47 2.32
C ASN A 90 16.59 -1.24 1.57
N TYR A 91 17.90 -1.14 1.35
CA TYR A 91 18.51 0.08 0.76
C TYR A 91 17.94 0.45 -0.62
N ASN A 92 17.39 -0.51 -1.35
CA ASN A 92 16.80 -0.27 -2.66
C ASN A 92 15.49 0.55 -2.60
N LEU A 93 14.89 0.68 -1.41
CA LEU A 93 13.74 1.54 -1.14
C LEU A 93 14.12 3.01 -0.91
N ASN A 94 15.41 3.34 -0.84
CA ASN A 94 15.85 4.73 -0.75
C ASN A 94 15.35 5.54 -1.97
N GLY A 95 14.78 6.70 -1.71
CA GLY A 95 14.25 7.59 -2.75
C GLY A 95 12.88 7.19 -3.32
N LYS A 96 12.24 6.14 -2.81
CA LYS A 96 11.00 5.57 -3.33
C LYS A 96 9.79 5.95 -2.47
N ALA A 97 8.58 5.62 -2.98
CA ALA A 97 7.34 5.60 -2.20
C ALA A 97 6.90 4.16 -1.93
N LEU A 98 6.42 3.89 -0.72
CA LEU A 98 5.80 2.61 -0.33
C LEU A 98 4.36 2.83 0.09
N PHE A 99 3.44 2.11 -0.55
CA PHE A 99 2.03 1.98 -0.16
C PHE A 99 1.78 0.54 0.28
N ALA A 100 1.44 0.35 1.55
CA ALA A 100 1.31 -0.97 2.15
C ALA A 100 -0.10 -1.19 2.74
N VAL A 101 -0.87 -2.06 2.11
CA VAL A 101 -2.11 -2.61 2.66
C VAL A 101 -1.72 -3.83 3.51
N SER A 102 -1.23 -3.54 4.71
CA SER A 102 -0.65 -4.52 5.64
C SER A 102 -0.85 -4.10 7.08
N CYS A 103 -1.22 -5.06 7.94
CA CYS A 103 -1.44 -4.81 9.36
C CYS A 103 -0.16 -4.36 10.06
N TYR A 104 -0.27 -3.40 10.97
CA TYR A 104 0.79 -2.98 11.92
C TYR A 104 2.10 -2.45 11.29
N CYS A 105 2.28 -2.50 9.98
CA CYS A 105 3.54 -2.17 9.31
C CYS A 105 4.01 -0.71 9.50
N ALA A 106 3.12 0.18 9.94
CA ALA A 106 3.45 1.57 10.25
C ALA A 106 3.93 1.79 11.70
N GLN A 107 4.21 0.74 12.46
CA GLN A 107 4.80 0.87 13.80
C GLN A 107 6.33 1.04 13.69
N THR A 108 7.08 -0.04 13.80
CA THR A 108 8.54 0.00 13.80
C THR A 108 9.15 0.00 12.39
N LEU A 109 8.54 -0.75 11.44
CA LEU A 109 9.05 -0.86 10.08
C LEU A 109 9.12 0.50 9.39
N LYS A 110 8.08 1.34 9.52
CA LYS A 110 8.03 2.68 8.94
C LYS A 110 9.26 3.51 9.34
N ASP A 111 9.58 3.56 10.64
CA ASP A 111 10.69 4.36 11.14
C ASP A 111 12.03 3.94 10.52
N GLU A 112 12.25 2.63 10.39
CA GLU A 112 13.45 2.10 9.75
C GLU A 112 13.50 2.46 8.27
N LEU A 113 12.40 2.32 7.52
CA LEU A 113 12.35 2.64 6.10
C LEU A 113 12.56 4.15 5.85
N MET A 114 11.97 5.01 6.65
CA MET A 114 12.20 6.46 6.57
C MET A 114 13.66 6.80 6.90
N ARG A 115 14.27 6.13 7.89
CA ARG A 115 15.67 6.32 8.25
C ARG A 115 16.65 5.98 7.12
N ILE A 116 16.35 4.95 6.31
CA ILE A 116 17.19 4.57 5.15
C ILE A 116 16.90 5.41 3.90
N GLY A 117 15.97 6.36 3.96
CA GLY A 117 15.73 7.34 2.92
C GLY A 117 14.48 7.08 2.06
N LEU A 118 13.54 6.23 2.50
CA LEU A 118 12.21 6.18 1.87
C LEU A 118 11.60 7.59 1.90
N LYS A 119 10.99 8.03 0.79
CA LYS A 119 10.46 9.39 0.66
C LYS A 119 9.01 9.52 1.08
N LEU A 120 8.24 8.45 0.88
CA LEU A 120 6.82 8.39 1.25
C LEU A 120 6.50 7.00 1.78
N PHE A 121 5.89 6.94 2.94
CA PHE A 121 5.30 5.75 3.52
C PHE A 121 3.79 5.94 3.71
N VAL A 122 3.00 5.00 3.22
CA VAL A 122 1.56 4.90 3.48
C VAL A 122 1.26 3.49 3.96
N GLY A 123 0.66 3.34 5.14
CA GLY A 123 0.35 2.03 5.73
C GLY A 123 -0.39 2.17 7.06
N TYR A 124 -0.51 1.08 7.83
CA TYR A 124 -1.38 1.03 9.00
C TYR A 124 -0.61 0.69 10.28
N LYS A 125 -0.86 1.45 11.36
CA LYS A 125 -0.29 1.19 12.71
C LYS A 125 -1.09 0.16 13.51
N SER A 126 -2.30 -0.21 13.04
CA SER A 126 -3.23 -1.17 13.64
C SER A 126 -3.50 -2.33 12.68
N LYS A 127 -4.32 -3.29 13.13
CA LYS A 127 -4.87 -4.32 12.25
C LYS A 127 -5.74 -3.63 11.18
N TYR A 128 -5.50 -3.95 9.91
CA TYR A 128 -6.42 -3.62 8.85
C TYR A 128 -7.52 -4.68 8.82
N THR A 129 -8.77 -4.26 8.90
CA THR A 129 -9.93 -5.15 8.86
C THR A 129 -10.72 -4.88 7.60
N GLU A 130 -11.07 -5.92 6.87
CA GLU A 130 -11.93 -5.87 5.67
C GLU A 130 -13.14 -6.76 5.86
N PHE A 131 -14.20 -6.49 5.12
CA PHE A 131 -15.41 -7.32 5.07
C PHE A 131 -15.72 -7.66 3.61
N PRO A 132 -15.81 -8.95 3.26
CA PRO A 132 -16.14 -9.37 1.90
C PRO A 132 -17.45 -8.78 1.40
N GLY A 133 -17.46 -8.32 0.15
CA GLY A 133 -18.65 -7.75 -0.49
C GLY A 133 -18.88 -6.26 -0.26
N TYR A 134 -17.92 -5.58 0.36
CA TYR A 134 -17.92 -4.12 0.52
C TYR A 134 -16.69 -3.50 -0.16
N ASP A 135 -16.91 -2.93 -1.35
CA ASP A 135 -15.86 -2.31 -2.17
C ASP A 135 -15.28 -1.03 -1.51
N GLU A 136 -15.94 -0.52 -0.49
CA GLU A 136 -15.53 0.65 0.26
C GLU A 136 -14.14 0.46 0.92
N PHE A 137 -13.82 -0.77 1.37
CA PHE A 137 -12.48 -1.09 1.91
C PHE A 137 -11.39 -1.00 0.84
N LEU A 138 -11.66 -1.53 -0.34
CA LEU A 138 -10.78 -1.45 -1.50
C LEU A 138 -10.59 0.01 -1.94
N THR A 139 -11.68 0.75 -2.06
CA THR A 139 -11.69 2.15 -2.50
C THR A 139 -10.81 3.00 -1.60
N THR A 140 -10.97 2.87 -0.28
CA THR A 140 -10.20 3.65 0.69
C THR A 140 -8.72 3.26 0.72
N ALA A 141 -8.41 1.95 0.68
CA ALA A 141 -7.03 1.45 0.69
C ALA A 141 -6.22 1.99 -0.50
N ASN A 142 -6.83 2.09 -1.68
CA ASN A 142 -6.16 2.43 -2.92
C ASN A 142 -6.27 3.92 -3.31
N SER A 143 -7.09 4.72 -2.62
CA SER A 143 -7.32 6.12 -3.00
C SER A 143 -6.02 6.95 -3.05
N GLY A 144 -5.12 6.73 -2.11
CA GLY A 144 -3.88 7.51 -2.00
C GLY A 144 -2.91 7.28 -3.14
N ILE A 145 -2.62 6.04 -3.50
CA ILE A 145 -1.68 5.74 -4.58
C ILE A 145 -2.18 6.29 -5.91
N LYS A 146 -3.49 6.21 -6.19
CA LYS A 146 -4.08 6.69 -7.44
C LYS A 146 -3.89 8.20 -7.60
N ILE A 147 -4.25 8.98 -6.57
CA ILE A 147 -4.13 10.43 -6.62
C ILE A 147 -2.67 10.90 -6.64
N PHE A 148 -1.77 10.19 -5.95
CA PHE A 148 -0.33 10.48 -5.97
C PHE A 148 0.27 10.24 -7.35
N ILE A 149 -0.12 9.17 -8.03
CA ILE A 149 0.26 8.88 -9.43
C ILE A 149 -0.26 9.96 -10.38
N GLU A 150 -1.45 10.53 -10.13
CA GLU A 150 -2.02 11.63 -10.92
C GLU A 150 -1.34 12.99 -10.67
N GLY A 151 -0.34 13.03 -9.79
CA GLY A 151 0.50 14.20 -9.57
C GLY A 151 0.17 15.03 -8.35
N ALA A 152 -0.73 14.57 -7.49
CA ALA A 152 -1.00 15.24 -6.21
C ALA A 152 0.24 15.25 -5.32
N SER A 153 0.39 16.28 -4.51
CA SER A 153 1.35 16.31 -3.41
C SER A 153 0.93 15.35 -2.28
N VAL A 154 1.85 15.00 -1.39
CA VAL A 154 1.55 14.18 -0.20
C VAL A 154 0.47 14.84 0.66
N SER A 155 0.47 16.16 0.78
CA SER A 155 -0.58 16.90 1.51
C SER A 155 -1.95 16.72 0.87
N GLU A 156 -2.08 16.89 -0.44
CA GLU A 156 -3.33 16.70 -1.18
C GLU A 156 -3.80 15.24 -1.14
N MET A 157 -2.87 14.31 -1.30
CA MET A 157 -3.14 12.87 -1.18
C MET A 157 -3.72 12.55 0.21
N ARG A 158 -3.11 13.07 1.28
CA ARG A 158 -3.58 12.87 2.66
C ARG A 158 -5.03 13.35 2.83
N VAL A 159 -5.34 14.55 2.37
CA VAL A 159 -6.70 15.10 2.42
C VAL A 159 -7.68 14.21 1.66
N THR A 160 -7.30 13.77 0.45
CA THR A 160 -8.14 12.90 -0.39
C THR A 160 -8.38 11.54 0.25
N MET A 161 -7.36 10.93 0.85
CA MET A 161 -7.51 9.64 1.54
C MET A 161 -8.50 9.75 2.71
N TYR A 162 -8.32 10.74 3.59
CA TYR A 162 -9.24 10.90 4.73
C TYR A 162 -10.67 11.18 4.25
N LYS A 163 -10.85 12.01 3.22
CA LYS A 163 -12.15 12.27 2.62
C LYS A 163 -12.79 11.00 2.05
N SER A 164 -12.00 10.16 1.36
CA SER A 164 -12.47 8.86 0.85
C SER A 164 -12.96 7.96 1.99
N TYR A 165 -12.25 7.92 3.11
CA TYR A 165 -12.70 7.18 4.30
C TYR A 165 -14.01 7.73 4.86
N ASP A 166 -14.16 9.05 4.97
CA ASP A 166 -15.38 9.68 5.49
C ASP A 166 -16.58 9.38 4.58
N GLU A 167 -16.42 9.54 3.26
CA GLU A 167 -17.47 9.24 2.28
C GLU A 167 -17.87 7.75 2.26
N CYS A 168 -16.90 6.85 2.34
CA CYS A 168 -17.15 5.41 2.38
C CYS A 168 -17.77 4.98 3.72
N TYR A 169 -17.39 5.61 4.84
CA TYR A 169 -18.04 5.40 6.14
C TYR A 169 -19.53 5.73 6.09
N ASP A 170 -19.91 6.88 5.56
CA ASP A 170 -21.32 7.30 5.44
C ASP A 170 -22.13 6.31 4.59
N LEU A 171 -21.52 5.77 3.52
CA LEU A 171 -22.14 4.75 2.68
C LEU A 171 -22.33 3.42 3.44
N LEU A 172 -21.33 2.99 4.20
CA LEU A 172 -21.36 1.74 4.95
C LEU A 172 -22.29 1.82 6.15
N ASP A 173 -22.34 2.93 6.88
CA ASP A 173 -23.17 3.08 8.08
C ASP A 173 -24.66 2.82 7.76
N SER A 174 -25.09 3.21 6.57
CA SER A 174 -26.44 2.92 6.08
C SER A 174 -26.71 1.44 5.76
N LYS A 175 -25.65 0.61 5.56
CA LYS A 175 -25.74 -0.79 5.15
C LYS A 175 -25.36 -1.75 6.30
N SER A 176 -24.31 -1.44 7.04
CA SER A 176 -23.73 -2.27 8.10
C SER A 176 -22.88 -1.43 9.04
N SER A 177 -23.39 -1.13 10.23
CA SER A 177 -22.63 -0.38 11.24
C SER A 177 -21.34 -1.08 11.64
N ILE A 178 -21.31 -2.43 11.67
CA ILE A 178 -20.08 -3.19 11.99
C ILE A 178 -19.00 -2.98 10.93
N ALA A 179 -19.38 -2.97 9.65
CA ALA A 179 -18.42 -2.69 8.58
C ALA A 179 -17.97 -1.22 8.59
N ALA A 180 -18.87 -0.29 8.90
CA ALA A 180 -18.55 1.12 9.05
C ALA A 180 -17.56 1.36 10.21
N ASP A 181 -17.79 0.76 11.37
CA ASP A 181 -16.87 0.83 12.53
C ASP A 181 -15.48 0.29 12.17
N ALA A 182 -15.40 -0.85 11.45
CA ALA A 182 -14.12 -1.41 11.01
C ALA A 182 -13.40 -0.48 10.00
N LEU A 183 -14.15 0.20 9.12
CA LEU A 183 -13.56 1.17 8.22
C LEU A 183 -13.02 2.40 8.97
N LEU A 184 -13.72 2.84 10.01
CA LEU A 184 -13.27 3.91 10.89
C LEU A 184 -12.00 3.52 11.64
N ASP A 185 -11.91 2.30 12.18
CA ASP A 185 -10.69 1.76 12.80
C ASP A 185 -9.51 1.74 11.83
N ASN A 186 -9.73 1.37 10.56
CA ASN A 186 -8.71 1.43 9.52
C ASN A 186 -8.25 2.88 9.26
N ARG A 187 -9.19 3.84 9.20
CA ARG A 187 -8.91 5.27 9.05
C ARG A 187 -8.05 5.81 10.20
N GLU A 188 -8.37 5.44 11.44
CA GLU A 188 -7.59 5.84 12.63
C GLU A 188 -6.21 5.16 12.68
N GLY A 189 -6.11 3.99 12.07
CA GLY A 189 -4.87 3.24 11.91
C GLY A 189 -3.96 3.74 10.81
N LEU A 190 -4.48 4.51 9.85
CA LEU A 190 -3.73 4.99 8.69
C LEU A 190 -2.61 5.94 9.09
N ILE A 191 -1.42 5.69 8.56
CA ILE A 191 -0.24 6.56 8.70
C ILE A 191 0.24 6.94 7.30
N ILE A 192 0.43 8.23 7.08
CA ILE A 192 1.00 8.80 5.87
C ILE A 192 2.19 9.66 6.32
N GLU A 193 3.40 9.24 5.99
CA GLU A 193 4.63 9.93 6.35
C GLU A 193 5.48 10.23 5.13
N GLY A 194 5.75 11.50 4.91
CA GLY A 194 6.51 12.06 3.78
C GLY A 194 6.44 13.57 3.83
N PHE A 195 7.31 14.22 3.07
CA PHE A 195 7.31 15.68 2.99
C PHE A 195 6.03 16.17 2.27
N ASP A 196 5.31 17.11 2.84
CA ASP A 196 3.98 17.55 2.37
C ASP A 196 3.94 18.00 0.89
N GLN A 197 5.01 18.62 0.42
CA GLN A 197 5.15 19.09 -0.97
C GLN A 197 5.80 18.06 -1.90
N LEU A 198 6.04 16.83 -1.44
CA LEU A 198 6.58 15.76 -2.29
C LEU A 198 5.56 15.36 -3.34
N HIS A 199 5.99 15.32 -4.60
CA HIS A 199 5.24 14.81 -5.74
C HIS A 199 5.93 13.57 -6.33
N LEU A 200 5.21 12.80 -7.12
CA LEU A 200 5.78 11.65 -7.83
C LEU A 200 7.02 12.02 -8.67
N SER A 201 7.06 13.21 -9.24
CA SER A 201 8.20 13.70 -10.03
C SER A 201 9.49 13.89 -9.22
N ASP A 202 9.41 13.85 -7.90
CA ASP A 202 10.55 14.06 -6.99
C ASP A 202 11.19 12.74 -6.52
N LEU A 203 10.66 11.57 -7.01
CA LEU A 203 11.14 10.22 -6.72
C LEU A 203 12.20 9.68 -7.72
#